data_a14d6d51f901b0b7ba69783b7f2dd984
#
_entry.id   a14d6d51f901b0b7ba69783b7f2dd984
#
_cell.length_a   1.000
_cell.length_b   1.000
_cell.length_c   1.000
_cell.angle_alpha   90.00
_cell.angle_beta   90.00
_cell.angle_gamma   90.00
#
_symmetry.space_group_name_H-M   'P 1'
#
loop_
_entity.id
_entity.type
_entity.pdbx_description
1 polymer ?
#
loop_
_entity_poly.entity_id
_entity_poly.type
_entity_poly.pdbx_seq_one_letter_code
_entity_poly.pdbx_strand_id
1 'polypeptide(L)'
;MTATYGSPDRVSGEVTQGGYSKHIVVREEFVLRIPEALDLSRAAPILCAGITTFSPLRTWDVREGSRVGVIGLGGLGHMAVKLAAAMGAEVTVLSRSSKKEDEAKALGANGILASTDKAAMKQAASSFDLIIDTVPVKHDIGVYGPLLDVDGTLVIVGQLGPMSEFMTVPMVRGRRRVAGSLIGGIKETQEVLDFCAKHDIHPTCEVIRPDEINHAFEVMAKGDIAHRYVMDMSGLSV
;
A
#
# COMPACT_ATOMS: atom_id res chain seq x y z
N MET A 1 -15.55 -12.43 0.09
CA MET A 1 -15.51 -11.02 -0.35
C MET A 1 -16.59 -10.82 -1.43
N THR A 2 -17.28 -9.70 -1.41
CA THR A 2 -18.21 -9.29 -2.47
C THR A 2 -17.58 -8.11 -3.19
N ALA A 3 -17.31 -8.25 -4.48
CA ALA A 3 -16.85 -7.15 -5.30
C ALA A 3 -18.00 -6.14 -5.46
N THR A 4 -17.68 -4.84 -5.44
CA THR A 4 -18.67 -3.77 -5.55
C THR A 4 -18.51 -3.03 -6.87
N TYR A 5 -17.36 -2.46 -7.16
CA TYR A 5 -17.16 -1.70 -8.39
C TYR A 5 -16.96 -2.59 -9.61
N GLY A 6 -17.63 -2.25 -10.72
CA GLY A 6 -17.53 -2.98 -11.98
C GLY A 6 -17.97 -4.45 -11.90
N SER A 7 -18.80 -4.79 -10.92
CA SER A 7 -19.27 -6.15 -10.68
C SER A 7 -20.80 -6.21 -10.68
N PRO A 8 -21.40 -7.35 -11.07
CA PRO A 8 -22.85 -7.51 -10.99
C PRO A 8 -23.34 -7.41 -9.54
N ASP A 9 -24.33 -6.57 -9.32
CA ASP A 9 -25.08 -6.56 -8.06
C ASP A 9 -25.80 -7.89 -7.85
N ARG A 10 -25.80 -8.40 -6.64
CA ARG A 10 -26.37 -9.73 -6.34
C ARG A 10 -27.89 -9.79 -6.41
N VAL A 11 -28.55 -8.63 -6.34
CA VAL A 11 -30.02 -8.53 -6.32
C VAL A 11 -30.53 -8.12 -7.70
N SER A 12 -30.03 -7.02 -8.27
CA SER A 12 -30.49 -6.50 -9.55
C SER A 12 -29.81 -7.15 -10.76
N GLY A 13 -28.58 -7.69 -10.59
CA GLY A 13 -27.76 -8.19 -11.68
C GLY A 13 -27.10 -7.10 -12.53
N GLU A 14 -27.37 -5.83 -12.24
CA GLU A 14 -26.76 -4.68 -12.93
C GLU A 14 -25.32 -4.45 -12.47
N VAL A 15 -24.48 -3.92 -13.35
CA VAL A 15 -23.10 -3.59 -13.02
C VAL A 15 -23.09 -2.34 -12.13
N THR A 16 -22.51 -2.49 -10.92
CA THR A 16 -22.36 -1.39 -9.97
C THR A 16 -21.35 -0.37 -10.46
N GLN A 17 -21.68 0.90 -10.32
CA GLN A 17 -20.84 2.01 -10.72
C GLN A 17 -19.93 2.47 -9.58
N GLY A 18 -18.88 3.25 -9.90
CA GLY A 18 -17.86 3.71 -8.95
C GLY A 18 -18.24 4.94 -8.15
N GLY A 19 -17.27 5.47 -7.40
CA GLY A 19 -17.44 6.48 -6.37
C GLY A 19 -17.28 7.94 -6.81
N TYR A 20 -17.21 8.27 -8.11
CA TYR A 20 -17.15 9.66 -8.57
C TYR A 20 -18.56 10.26 -8.62
N SER A 21 -19.19 10.40 -7.45
CA SER A 21 -20.53 10.93 -7.30
C SER A 21 -20.66 11.71 -6.00
N LYS A 22 -21.60 12.67 -5.95
CA LYS A 22 -21.85 13.47 -4.73
C LYS A 22 -22.62 12.69 -3.66
N HIS A 23 -23.38 11.69 -4.07
CA HIS A 23 -24.25 10.93 -3.19
C HIS A 23 -24.10 9.44 -3.48
N ILE A 24 -24.20 8.65 -2.43
CA ILE A 24 -24.26 7.20 -2.49
C ILE A 24 -25.25 6.71 -1.42
N VAL A 25 -25.98 5.64 -1.73
CA VAL A 25 -26.81 4.94 -0.76
C VAL A 25 -26.12 3.63 -0.42
N VAL A 26 -25.78 3.46 0.85
CA VAL A 26 -25.13 2.25 1.35
C VAL A 26 -25.77 1.83 2.66
N ARG A 27 -25.65 0.55 2.99
CA ARG A 27 -26.06 0.06 4.31
C ARG A 27 -25.12 0.59 5.39
N GLU A 28 -25.66 0.87 6.58
CA GLU A 28 -24.92 1.48 7.69
C GLU A 28 -23.69 0.69 8.13
N GLU A 29 -23.70 -0.66 7.98
CA GLU A 29 -22.58 -1.51 8.36
C GLU A 29 -21.31 -1.28 7.51
N PHE A 30 -21.44 -0.59 6.38
CA PHE A 30 -20.32 -0.22 5.50
C PHE A 30 -19.87 1.24 5.69
N VAL A 31 -20.51 1.98 6.60
CA VAL A 31 -20.15 3.37 6.90
C VAL A 31 -19.06 3.40 7.97
N LEU A 32 -18.02 4.16 7.71
CA LEU A 32 -16.91 4.39 8.63
C LEU A 32 -16.97 5.83 9.17
N ARG A 33 -16.52 6.01 10.38
CA ARG A 33 -16.34 7.34 10.95
C ARG A 33 -14.95 7.85 10.64
N ILE A 34 -14.85 9.00 10.01
CA ILE A 34 -13.58 9.70 9.85
C ILE A 34 -13.30 10.48 11.14
N PRO A 35 -12.18 10.19 11.86
CA PRO A 35 -11.79 10.96 13.04
C PRO A 35 -11.61 12.44 12.74
N GLU A 36 -12.03 13.33 13.65
CA GLU A 36 -11.95 14.79 13.48
C GLU A 36 -10.51 15.31 13.30
N ALA A 37 -9.54 14.59 13.84
CA ALA A 37 -8.11 14.92 13.68
C ALA A 37 -7.57 14.66 12.27
N LEU A 38 -8.30 13.95 11.40
CA LEU A 38 -7.89 13.71 10.02
C LEU A 38 -8.40 14.80 9.09
N ASP A 39 -7.51 15.32 8.27
CA ASP A 39 -7.87 16.20 7.16
C ASP A 39 -8.70 15.44 6.13
N LEU A 40 -9.97 15.82 5.95
CA LEU A 40 -10.90 15.18 5.02
C LEU A 40 -10.38 15.18 3.58
N SER A 41 -9.61 16.20 3.17
CA SER A 41 -8.99 16.29 1.84
C SER A 41 -7.94 15.19 1.61
N ARG A 42 -7.49 14.51 2.67
CA ARG A 42 -6.48 13.45 2.65
C ARG A 42 -6.97 12.11 3.18
N ALA A 43 -8.20 12.03 3.70
CA ALA A 43 -8.72 10.81 4.33
C ALA A 43 -9.06 9.70 3.32
N ALA A 44 -9.59 10.04 2.16
CA ALA A 44 -10.06 9.07 1.17
C ALA A 44 -9.00 7.99 0.79
N PRO A 45 -7.72 8.32 0.53
CA PRO A 45 -6.73 7.30 0.20
C PRO A 45 -6.38 6.35 1.35
N ILE A 46 -6.69 6.69 2.62
CA ILE A 46 -6.50 5.77 3.75
C ILE A 46 -7.44 4.55 3.59
N LEU A 47 -8.63 4.75 3.03
CA LEU A 47 -9.61 3.69 2.77
C LEU A 47 -9.21 2.72 1.65
N CYS A 48 -8.12 3.00 0.96
CA CYS A 48 -7.56 2.13 -0.06
C CYS A 48 -6.09 1.82 0.25
N ALA A 49 -5.17 2.77 0.02
CA ALA A 49 -3.74 2.58 0.24
C ALA A 49 -3.39 2.34 1.71
N GLY A 50 -4.09 3.02 2.63
CA GLY A 50 -3.92 2.83 4.07
C GLY A 50 -4.25 1.41 4.48
N ILE A 51 -5.49 0.97 4.28
CA ILE A 51 -5.93 -0.37 4.69
C ILE A 51 -5.16 -1.49 4.00
N THR A 52 -4.86 -1.35 2.70
CA THR A 52 -4.13 -2.36 1.93
C THR A 52 -2.72 -2.61 2.50
N THR A 53 -2.08 -1.60 3.05
CA THR A 53 -0.74 -1.72 3.64
C THR A 53 -0.77 -1.94 5.16
N PHE A 54 -1.82 -1.49 5.85
CA PHE A 54 -2.01 -1.71 7.28
C PHE A 54 -2.35 -3.17 7.60
N SER A 55 -3.25 -3.77 6.82
CA SER A 55 -3.70 -5.15 7.04
C SER A 55 -2.55 -6.16 7.11
N PRO A 56 -1.59 -6.21 6.16
CA PRO A 56 -0.44 -7.10 6.29
C PRO A 56 0.48 -6.73 7.47
N LEU A 57 0.68 -5.45 7.79
CA LEU A 57 1.48 -5.06 8.96
C LEU A 57 0.87 -5.63 10.26
N ARG A 58 -0.45 -5.61 10.38
CA ARG A 58 -1.18 -6.19 11.52
C ARG A 58 -1.17 -7.71 11.50
N THR A 59 -1.43 -8.32 10.35
CA THR A 59 -1.51 -9.79 10.19
C THR A 59 -0.19 -10.48 10.54
N TRP A 60 0.93 -9.88 10.19
CA TRP A 60 2.28 -10.40 10.48
C TRP A 60 2.92 -9.76 11.73
N ASP A 61 2.09 -9.18 12.62
CA ASP A 61 2.47 -8.69 13.96
C ASP A 61 3.68 -7.74 13.95
N VAL A 62 3.66 -6.76 13.02
CA VAL A 62 4.69 -5.73 12.96
C VAL A 62 4.60 -4.83 14.20
N ARG A 63 5.74 -4.65 14.86
CA ARG A 63 5.88 -3.92 16.12
C ARG A 63 7.27 -3.28 16.22
N GLU A 64 7.54 -2.64 17.32
CA GLU A 64 8.86 -2.08 17.62
C GLU A 64 9.99 -3.11 17.41
N GLY A 65 11.00 -2.72 16.64
CA GLY A 65 12.14 -3.56 16.28
C GLY A 65 11.90 -4.57 15.14
N SER A 66 10.68 -4.67 14.60
CA SER A 66 10.43 -5.47 13.38
C SER A 66 11.18 -4.88 12.19
N ARG A 67 11.82 -5.71 11.37
CA ARG A 67 12.56 -5.29 10.18
C ARG A 67 11.68 -5.44 8.94
N VAL A 68 11.24 -4.33 8.39
CA VAL A 68 10.26 -4.31 7.29
C VAL A 68 10.87 -3.78 6.00
N GLY A 69 10.81 -4.58 4.94
CA GLY A 69 11.12 -4.16 3.59
C GLY A 69 9.86 -3.68 2.85
N VAL A 70 9.93 -2.56 2.13
CA VAL A 70 8.84 -2.09 1.28
C VAL A 70 9.32 -2.00 -0.16
N ILE A 71 8.82 -2.87 -1.04
CA ILE A 71 9.16 -2.86 -2.47
C ILE A 71 8.31 -1.80 -3.17
N GLY A 72 8.99 -0.79 -3.72
CA GLY A 72 8.37 0.34 -4.41
C GLY A 72 8.00 1.49 -3.47
N LEU A 73 8.06 2.72 -4.00
CA LEU A 73 7.73 3.95 -3.28
C LEU A 73 6.71 4.76 -4.11
N GLY A 74 5.57 4.15 -4.38
CA GLY A 74 4.44 4.76 -5.04
C GLY A 74 3.28 5.01 -4.07
N GLY A 75 2.06 5.11 -4.61
CA GLY A 75 0.87 5.41 -3.82
C GLY A 75 0.52 4.39 -2.72
N LEU A 76 0.92 3.12 -2.81
CA LEU A 76 0.84 2.14 -1.70
C LEU A 76 2.10 2.21 -0.83
N GLY A 77 3.28 2.23 -1.45
CA GLY A 77 4.56 2.13 -0.73
C GLY A 77 4.78 3.26 0.25
N HIS A 78 4.40 4.52 -0.08
CA HIS A 78 4.54 5.62 0.88
C HIS A 78 3.70 5.43 2.14
N MET A 79 2.49 4.84 2.02
CA MET A 79 1.66 4.51 3.18
C MET A 79 2.24 3.33 3.97
N ALA A 80 2.76 2.30 3.29
CA ALA A 80 3.43 1.19 3.95
C ALA A 80 4.60 1.66 4.82
N VAL A 81 5.43 2.57 4.29
CA VAL A 81 6.57 3.15 5.04
C VAL A 81 6.07 3.93 6.26
N LYS A 82 5.13 4.87 6.09
CA LYS A 82 4.60 5.69 7.19
C LYS A 82 3.98 4.84 8.30
N LEU A 83 3.15 3.87 7.93
CA LEU A 83 2.46 3.01 8.89
C LEU A 83 3.43 2.09 9.64
N ALA A 84 4.37 1.44 8.93
CA ALA A 84 5.36 0.57 9.55
C ALA A 84 6.29 1.35 10.50
N ALA A 85 6.76 2.53 10.08
CA ALA A 85 7.57 3.41 10.93
C ALA A 85 6.82 3.84 12.18
N ALA A 86 5.54 4.21 12.07
CA ALA A 86 4.71 4.57 13.22
C ALA A 86 4.41 3.39 14.17
N MET A 87 4.52 2.15 13.69
CA MET A 87 4.47 0.94 14.53
C MET A 87 5.82 0.65 15.22
N GLY A 88 6.86 1.44 14.99
CA GLY A 88 8.19 1.27 15.56
C GLY A 88 9.10 0.31 14.78
N ALA A 89 8.75 -0.05 13.56
CA ALA A 89 9.56 -0.92 12.73
C ALA A 89 10.79 -0.20 12.15
N GLU A 90 11.86 -0.96 11.92
CA GLU A 90 12.99 -0.55 11.09
C GLU A 90 12.62 -0.76 9.62
N VAL A 91 12.38 0.33 8.90
CA VAL A 91 11.84 0.28 7.54
C VAL A 91 12.94 0.55 6.51
N THR A 92 13.09 -0.37 5.55
CA THR A 92 13.95 -0.18 4.37
C THR A 92 13.13 -0.22 3.10
N VAL A 93 13.25 0.82 2.28
CA VAL A 93 12.62 0.83 0.95
C VAL A 93 13.49 0.02 -0.01
N LEU A 94 12.87 -0.91 -0.73
CA LEU A 94 13.49 -1.73 -1.77
C LEU A 94 13.11 -1.15 -3.13
N SER A 95 14.08 -0.59 -3.85
CA SER A 95 13.85 0.12 -5.12
C SER A 95 14.88 -0.27 -6.17
N ARG A 96 14.63 0.04 -7.43
CA ARG A 96 15.60 -0.17 -8.51
C ARG A 96 16.83 0.76 -8.40
N SER A 97 16.71 1.87 -7.68
CA SER A 97 17.81 2.83 -7.49
C SER A 97 17.65 3.56 -6.15
N SER A 98 18.74 4.18 -5.68
CA SER A 98 18.77 5.02 -4.48
C SER A 98 18.24 6.45 -4.68
N LYS A 99 17.81 6.84 -5.90
CA LYS A 99 17.41 8.22 -6.21
C LYS A 99 16.32 8.81 -5.30
N LYS A 100 15.50 7.95 -4.68
CA LYS A 100 14.41 8.36 -3.78
C LYS A 100 14.77 8.19 -2.29
N GLU A 101 16.05 8.17 -1.94
CA GLU A 101 16.47 7.93 -0.55
C GLU A 101 16.00 9.04 0.40
N ASP A 102 16.15 10.30 0.00
CA ASP A 102 15.69 11.42 0.82
C ASP A 102 14.16 11.43 0.98
N GLU A 103 13.42 11.10 -0.09
CA GLU A 103 11.97 10.91 -0.04
C GLU A 103 11.59 9.78 0.93
N ALA A 104 12.27 8.63 0.85
CA ALA A 104 12.02 7.49 1.73
C ALA A 104 12.27 7.85 3.21
N LYS A 105 13.37 8.53 3.50
CA LYS A 105 13.71 9.01 4.86
C LYS A 105 12.69 10.02 5.39
N ALA A 106 12.24 10.94 4.55
CA ALA A 106 11.20 11.91 4.91
C ALA A 106 9.86 11.24 5.26
N LEU A 107 9.59 10.05 4.72
CA LEU A 107 8.42 9.23 5.05
C LEU A 107 8.60 8.36 6.31
N GLY A 108 9.80 8.30 6.89
CA GLY A 108 10.13 7.53 8.09
C GLY A 108 10.93 6.26 7.84
N ALA A 109 11.43 6.01 6.62
CA ALA A 109 12.31 4.88 6.37
C ALA A 109 13.71 5.12 6.94
N ASN A 110 14.36 4.05 7.41
CA ASN A 110 15.76 4.07 7.88
C ASN A 110 16.75 4.16 6.71
N GLY A 111 16.33 3.70 5.51
CA GLY A 111 17.17 3.76 4.32
C GLY A 111 16.51 3.16 3.08
N ILE A 112 17.30 3.09 2.01
CA ILE A 112 16.90 2.48 0.74
C ILE A 112 17.94 1.45 0.31
N LEU A 113 17.48 0.31 -0.19
CA LEU A 113 18.30 -0.74 -0.79
C LEU A 113 18.00 -0.83 -2.28
N ALA A 114 19.02 -0.59 -3.10
CA ALA A 114 18.89 -0.69 -4.55
C ALA A 114 18.94 -2.16 -4.99
N SER A 115 17.85 -2.68 -5.55
CA SER A 115 17.78 -4.07 -6.04
C SER A 115 18.70 -4.36 -7.23
N THR A 116 19.22 -3.34 -7.89
CA THR A 116 20.23 -3.45 -8.95
C THR A 116 21.66 -3.59 -8.41
N ASP A 117 21.90 -3.25 -7.15
CA ASP A 117 23.19 -3.45 -6.47
C ASP A 117 23.25 -4.87 -5.88
N LYS A 118 23.86 -5.77 -6.65
CA LYS A 118 24.00 -7.18 -6.26
C LYS A 118 24.82 -7.37 -4.98
N ALA A 119 25.79 -6.50 -4.71
CA ALA A 119 26.63 -6.58 -3.51
C ALA A 119 25.82 -6.20 -2.27
N ALA A 120 25.11 -5.07 -2.31
CA ALA A 120 24.24 -4.63 -1.24
C ALA A 120 23.10 -5.63 -0.98
N MET A 121 22.46 -6.18 -2.03
CA MET A 121 21.44 -7.21 -1.93
C MET A 121 21.96 -8.48 -1.23
N LYS A 122 23.18 -8.91 -1.56
CA LYS A 122 23.83 -10.05 -0.91
C LYS A 122 24.14 -9.77 0.57
N GLN A 123 24.58 -8.57 0.90
CA GLN A 123 24.88 -8.15 2.26
C GLN A 123 23.60 -8.09 3.11
N ALA A 124 22.47 -7.72 2.51
CA ALA A 124 21.16 -7.66 3.16
C ALA A 124 20.45 -9.03 3.27
N ALA A 125 21.14 -10.15 3.00
CA ALA A 125 20.54 -11.47 3.17
C ALA A 125 20.07 -11.68 4.62
N SER A 126 18.88 -12.27 4.79
CA SER A 126 18.23 -12.56 6.10
C SER A 126 18.06 -11.32 6.99
N SER A 127 17.77 -10.16 6.40
CA SER A 127 17.62 -8.89 7.12
C SER A 127 16.17 -8.47 7.37
N PHE A 128 15.17 -9.17 6.82
CA PHE A 128 13.78 -8.73 6.92
C PHE A 128 12.87 -9.83 7.49
N ASP A 129 12.03 -9.44 8.44
CA ASP A 129 10.97 -10.27 8.99
C ASP A 129 9.74 -10.27 8.08
N LEU A 130 9.46 -9.12 7.48
CA LEU A 130 8.37 -8.89 6.52
C LEU A 130 8.84 -8.06 5.34
N ILE A 131 8.44 -8.43 4.13
CA ILE A 131 8.58 -7.59 2.94
C ILE A 131 7.20 -7.40 2.34
N ILE A 132 6.81 -6.12 2.12
CA ILE A 132 5.54 -5.77 1.46
C ILE A 132 5.82 -5.34 0.03
N ASP A 133 5.28 -6.08 -0.93
CA ASP A 133 5.41 -5.77 -2.35
C ASP A 133 4.23 -4.92 -2.83
N THR A 134 4.51 -3.66 -3.12
CA THR A 134 3.53 -2.66 -3.55
C THR A 134 3.56 -2.36 -5.05
N VAL A 135 4.42 -3.07 -5.82
CA VAL A 135 4.59 -2.83 -7.25
C VAL A 135 3.43 -3.43 -8.04
N PRO A 136 2.70 -2.63 -8.86
CA PRO A 136 1.47 -3.08 -9.52
C PRO A 136 1.71 -3.86 -10.83
N VAL A 137 2.95 -4.00 -11.25
CA VAL A 137 3.32 -4.65 -12.52
C VAL A 137 4.18 -5.88 -12.28
N LYS A 138 4.16 -6.81 -13.24
CA LYS A 138 5.01 -8.00 -13.19
C LYS A 138 6.49 -7.61 -13.07
N HIS A 139 7.15 -8.14 -12.07
CA HIS A 139 8.59 -7.99 -11.82
C HIS A 139 9.15 -9.26 -11.17
N ASP A 140 10.46 -9.35 -11.06
CA ASP A 140 11.12 -10.50 -10.41
C ASP A 140 11.08 -10.35 -8.89
N ILE A 141 10.16 -11.08 -8.25
CA ILE A 141 10.07 -11.15 -6.79
C ILE A 141 11.10 -12.09 -6.18
N GLY A 142 11.68 -12.98 -6.98
CA GLY A 142 12.63 -13.99 -6.52
C GLY A 142 13.91 -13.41 -5.93
N VAL A 143 14.31 -12.21 -6.38
CA VAL A 143 15.48 -11.51 -5.88
C VAL A 143 15.35 -11.09 -4.41
N TYR A 144 14.12 -10.97 -3.91
CA TYR A 144 13.84 -10.57 -2.51
C TYR A 144 13.72 -11.76 -1.55
N GLY A 145 13.49 -12.96 -2.06
CA GLY A 145 13.40 -14.16 -1.22
C GLY A 145 14.60 -14.39 -0.29
N PRO A 146 15.85 -14.24 -0.75
CA PRO A 146 17.03 -14.35 0.10
C PRO A 146 17.14 -13.30 1.20
N LEU A 147 16.46 -12.15 1.05
CA LEU A 147 16.48 -11.05 2.03
C LEU A 147 15.64 -11.33 3.27
N LEU A 148 14.62 -12.20 3.15
CA LEU A 148 13.81 -12.61 4.28
C LEU A 148 14.65 -13.39 5.30
N ASP A 149 14.41 -13.17 6.57
CA ASP A 149 14.97 -14.00 7.63
C ASP A 149 14.23 -15.35 7.73
N VAL A 150 14.64 -16.18 8.65
CA VAL A 150 13.93 -17.44 8.95
C VAL A 150 12.50 -17.12 9.37
N ASP A 151 11.53 -17.87 8.83
CA ASP A 151 10.08 -17.64 9.01
C ASP A 151 9.55 -16.30 8.44
N GLY A 152 10.40 -15.51 7.76
CA GLY A 152 10.01 -14.26 7.14
C GLY A 152 8.98 -14.43 6.01
N THR A 153 8.22 -13.37 5.76
CA THR A 153 7.14 -13.39 4.76
C THR A 153 7.27 -12.25 3.76
N LEU A 154 7.13 -12.56 2.46
CA LEU A 154 6.91 -11.57 1.41
C LEU A 154 5.41 -11.52 1.11
N VAL A 155 4.81 -10.35 1.27
CA VAL A 155 3.36 -10.15 1.05
C VAL A 155 3.13 -9.29 -0.18
N ILE A 156 2.40 -9.84 -1.15
CA ILE A 156 2.03 -9.15 -2.38
C ILE A 156 0.73 -8.40 -2.15
N VAL A 157 0.75 -7.08 -2.34
CA VAL A 157 -0.42 -6.20 -2.25
C VAL A 157 -0.65 -5.36 -3.51
N GLY A 158 0.39 -5.21 -4.34
CA GLY A 158 0.34 -4.32 -5.51
C GLY A 158 -0.06 -5.01 -6.81
N GLN A 159 0.31 -6.26 -7.00
CA GLN A 159 0.13 -6.98 -8.26
C GLN A 159 -1.05 -7.95 -8.22
N LEU A 160 -1.94 -7.85 -9.21
CA LEU A 160 -3.04 -8.80 -9.45
C LEU A 160 -2.84 -9.47 -10.81
N GLY A 161 -1.95 -10.45 -10.88
CA GLY A 161 -1.65 -11.12 -12.15
C GLY A 161 -0.57 -12.20 -12.03
N PRO A 162 -0.06 -12.72 -13.16
CA PRO A 162 0.97 -13.76 -13.14
C PRO A 162 2.26 -13.29 -12.48
N MET A 163 2.79 -14.11 -11.58
CA MET A 163 4.11 -13.89 -10.98
C MET A 163 5.24 -14.34 -11.92
N SER A 164 6.44 -13.83 -11.71
CA SER A 164 7.65 -14.36 -12.29
C SER A 164 8.02 -15.69 -11.64
N GLU A 165 8.69 -16.56 -12.37
CA GLU A 165 9.34 -17.75 -11.80
C GLU A 165 10.42 -17.34 -10.80
N PHE A 166 10.56 -18.08 -9.70
CA PHE A 166 11.61 -17.86 -8.72
C PHE A 166 12.15 -19.16 -8.14
N MET A 167 13.37 -19.11 -7.62
CA MET A 167 14.02 -20.25 -7.00
C MET A 167 13.41 -20.56 -5.64
N THR A 168 13.03 -21.82 -5.42
CA THR A 168 12.42 -22.26 -4.15
C THR A 168 13.44 -22.52 -3.04
N VAL A 169 14.72 -22.71 -3.37
CA VAL A 169 15.77 -23.01 -2.38
C VAL A 169 15.84 -22.01 -1.22
N PRO A 170 15.81 -20.69 -1.45
CA PRO A 170 15.77 -19.73 -0.33
C PRO A 170 14.53 -19.91 0.56
N MET A 171 13.39 -20.26 -0.03
CA MET A 171 12.12 -20.46 0.69
C MET A 171 12.21 -21.66 1.63
N VAL A 172 12.64 -22.79 1.09
CA VAL A 172 12.73 -24.06 1.83
C VAL A 172 13.73 -23.96 2.99
N ARG A 173 14.93 -23.41 2.74
CA ARG A 173 15.99 -23.30 3.75
C ARG A 173 15.63 -22.44 4.96
N GLY A 174 14.82 -21.38 4.75
CA GLY A 174 14.43 -20.43 5.79
C GLY A 174 12.99 -20.56 6.26
N ARG A 175 12.22 -21.58 5.82
CA ARG A 175 10.75 -21.67 6.05
C ARG A 175 10.02 -20.37 5.68
N ARG A 176 10.52 -19.69 4.66
CA ARG A 176 10.02 -18.40 4.19
C ARG A 176 8.72 -18.56 3.43
N ARG A 177 7.94 -17.51 3.39
CA ARG A 177 6.59 -17.54 2.79
C ARG A 177 6.43 -16.45 1.75
N VAL A 178 5.61 -16.74 0.74
CA VAL A 178 5.01 -15.75 -0.14
C VAL A 178 3.52 -15.78 0.11
N ALA A 179 2.93 -14.66 0.42
CA ALA A 179 1.52 -14.51 0.73
C ALA A 179 0.90 -13.37 -0.07
N GLY A 180 -0.41 -13.33 -0.15
CA GLY A 180 -1.17 -12.23 -0.69
C GLY A 180 -2.00 -11.56 0.39
N SER A 181 -2.24 -10.25 0.24
CA SER A 181 -3.20 -9.51 1.06
C SER A 181 -3.96 -8.52 0.17
N LEU A 182 -5.27 -8.48 0.30
CA LEU A 182 -6.12 -7.61 -0.50
C LEU A 182 -7.00 -6.77 0.42
N ILE A 183 -6.75 -5.43 0.43
CA ILE A 183 -7.49 -4.48 1.28
C ILE A 183 -7.63 -5.01 2.72
N GLY A 184 -8.76 -4.80 3.39
CA GLY A 184 -9.08 -5.30 4.72
C GLY A 184 -10.58 -5.25 4.99
N GLY A 185 -11.00 -5.73 6.14
CA GLY A 185 -12.40 -5.67 6.59
C GLY A 185 -12.78 -4.28 7.11
N ILE A 186 -14.09 -4.05 7.28
CA ILE A 186 -14.64 -2.75 7.77
C ILE A 186 -14.05 -2.37 9.13
N LYS A 187 -13.98 -3.32 10.06
CA LYS A 187 -13.40 -3.08 11.39
C LYS A 187 -11.93 -2.64 11.28
N GLU A 188 -11.14 -3.36 10.50
CA GLU A 188 -9.72 -3.07 10.31
C GLU A 188 -9.50 -1.74 9.57
N THR A 189 -10.43 -1.38 8.68
CA THR A 189 -10.41 -0.08 8.00
C THR A 189 -10.72 1.07 8.98
N GLN A 190 -11.60 0.87 9.96
CA GLN A 190 -11.77 1.84 11.04
C GLN A 190 -10.51 1.94 11.91
N GLU A 191 -9.88 0.80 12.22
CA GLU A 191 -8.64 0.77 13.00
C GLU A 191 -7.51 1.57 12.33
N VAL A 192 -7.33 1.48 11.00
CA VAL A 192 -6.30 2.28 10.31
C VAL A 192 -6.63 3.77 10.29
N LEU A 193 -7.90 4.16 10.18
CA LEU A 193 -8.31 5.56 10.31
C LEU A 193 -7.95 6.12 11.68
N ASP A 194 -8.31 5.40 12.74
CA ASP A 194 -8.03 5.79 14.13
C ASP A 194 -6.51 5.80 14.40
N PHE A 195 -5.76 4.85 13.83
CA PHE A 195 -4.30 4.80 13.92
C PHE A 195 -3.65 6.01 13.21
N CYS A 196 -4.09 6.34 12.00
CA CYS A 196 -3.60 7.51 11.26
C CYS A 196 -3.89 8.81 12.02
N ALA A 197 -5.10 8.95 12.59
CA ALA A 197 -5.46 10.11 13.41
C ALA A 197 -4.58 10.25 14.64
N LYS A 198 -4.32 9.14 15.36
CA LYS A 198 -3.49 9.10 16.57
C LYS A 198 -2.04 9.47 16.31
N HIS A 199 -1.51 9.09 15.17
CA HIS A 199 -0.08 9.24 14.82
C HIS A 199 0.18 10.37 13.82
N ASP A 200 -0.81 11.19 13.49
CA ASP A 200 -0.74 12.30 12.51
C ASP A 200 -0.24 11.82 11.14
N ILE A 201 -0.73 10.66 10.70
CA ILE A 201 -0.34 10.08 9.42
C ILE A 201 -1.34 10.47 8.34
N HIS A 202 -0.86 11.22 7.36
CA HIS A 202 -1.64 11.59 6.19
C HIS A 202 -1.00 11.04 4.92
N PRO A 203 -1.81 10.52 3.96
CA PRO A 203 -1.32 10.23 2.61
C PRO A 203 -0.77 11.48 1.94
N THR A 204 0.21 11.31 1.08
CA THR A 204 0.63 12.39 0.19
C THR A 204 -0.40 12.51 -0.92
N CYS A 205 -1.12 13.64 -0.98
CA CYS A 205 -2.23 13.87 -1.89
C CYS A 205 -2.05 15.17 -2.68
N GLU A 206 -2.56 15.16 -3.89
CA GLU A 206 -2.83 16.36 -4.70
C GLU A 206 -4.34 16.48 -4.87
N VAL A 207 -4.90 17.63 -4.49
CA VAL A 207 -6.34 17.88 -4.62
C VAL A 207 -6.61 18.44 -6.00
N ILE A 208 -7.53 17.82 -6.73
CA ILE A 208 -7.91 18.19 -8.08
C ILE A 208 -9.41 18.53 -8.15
N ARG A 209 -9.80 19.32 -9.14
CA ARG A 209 -11.20 19.55 -9.47
C ARG A 209 -11.75 18.41 -10.33
N PRO A 210 -13.08 18.21 -10.39
CA PRO A 210 -13.70 17.17 -11.21
C PRO A 210 -13.39 17.26 -12.72
N ASP A 211 -13.19 18.49 -13.25
CA ASP A 211 -12.83 18.71 -14.65
C ASP A 211 -11.38 18.33 -14.99
N GLU A 212 -10.53 18.12 -13.99
CA GLU A 212 -9.12 17.71 -14.14
C GLU A 212 -8.92 16.18 -14.12
N ILE A 213 -9.99 15.40 -13.92
CA ILE A 213 -9.88 13.92 -13.74
C ILE A 213 -9.19 13.24 -14.93
N ASN A 214 -9.51 13.64 -16.17
CA ASN A 214 -8.91 13.04 -17.36
C ASN A 214 -7.41 13.32 -17.43
N HIS A 215 -7.00 14.55 -17.09
CA HIS A 215 -5.58 14.89 -16.99
C HIS A 215 -4.87 14.04 -15.92
N ALA A 216 -5.48 13.88 -14.73
CA ALA A 216 -4.93 13.04 -13.68
C ALA A 216 -4.75 11.58 -14.16
N PHE A 217 -5.70 11.01 -14.90
CA PHE A 217 -5.55 9.68 -15.49
C PHE A 217 -4.41 9.60 -16.50
N GLU A 218 -4.22 10.62 -17.35
CA GLU A 218 -3.10 10.67 -18.31
C GLU A 218 -1.74 10.71 -17.60
N VAL A 219 -1.63 11.47 -16.51
CA VAL A 219 -0.41 11.54 -15.69
C VAL A 219 -0.16 10.20 -15.02
N MET A 220 -1.21 9.58 -14.42
CA MET A 220 -1.10 8.26 -13.81
C MET A 220 -0.65 7.17 -14.79
N ALA A 221 -1.15 7.20 -16.04
CA ALA A 221 -0.76 6.24 -17.07
C ALA A 221 0.71 6.32 -17.46
N LYS A 222 1.37 7.48 -17.28
CA LYS A 222 2.80 7.66 -17.50
C LYS A 222 3.68 7.06 -16.39
N GLY A 223 3.08 6.65 -15.26
CA GLY A 223 3.75 5.85 -14.24
C GLY A 223 4.67 6.59 -13.26
N ASP A 224 4.68 7.91 -13.24
CA ASP A 224 5.62 8.72 -12.44
C ASP A 224 4.95 9.43 -11.24
N ILE A 225 4.05 8.70 -10.54
CA ILE A 225 3.28 9.29 -9.45
C ILE A 225 3.65 8.68 -8.12
N ALA A 226 4.17 9.51 -7.20
CA ALA A 226 4.44 9.14 -5.81
C ALA A 226 3.27 9.43 -4.86
N HIS A 227 2.20 10.10 -5.33
CA HIS A 227 1.09 10.60 -4.51
C HIS A 227 -0.27 10.04 -4.96
N ARG A 228 -1.35 10.49 -4.31
CA ARG A 228 -2.73 10.18 -4.66
C ARG A 228 -3.44 11.45 -5.10
N TYR A 229 -4.26 11.35 -6.14
CA TYR A 229 -5.21 12.41 -6.47
C TYR A 229 -6.46 12.25 -5.62
N VAL A 230 -6.92 13.37 -5.04
CA VAL A 230 -8.19 13.47 -4.32
C VAL A 230 -9.03 14.53 -5.00
N MET A 231 -10.22 14.15 -5.43
CA MET A 231 -11.12 15.06 -6.14
C MET A 231 -11.98 15.83 -5.15
N ASP A 232 -11.91 17.17 -5.20
CA ASP A 232 -12.85 18.02 -4.48
C ASP A 232 -14.19 18.09 -5.23
N MET A 233 -15.20 17.45 -4.64
CA MET A 233 -16.54 17.36 -5.21
C MET A 233 -17.41 18.61 -4.91
N SER A 234 -16.93 19.57 -4.15
CA SER A 234 -17.71 20.77 -3.75
C SER A 234 -18.11 21.64 -4.95
N GLY A 235 -17.28 21.67 -5.99
CA GLY A 235 -17.51 22.45 -7.20
C GLY A 235 -18.46 21.82 -8.24
N LEU A 236 -18.94 20.58 -8.04
CA LEU A 236 -19.91 19.97 -8.94
C LEU A 236 -21.30 20.56 -8.73
N SER A 237 -21.82 21.22 -9.77
CA SER A 237 -23.25 21.58 -9.83
C SER A 237 -24.12 20.31 -9.87
N VAL A 238 -25.28 20.34 -9.24
CA VAL A 238 -26.30 19.29 -9.35
C VAL A 238 -27.00 19.42 -10.66
#